data_219d620f8cf1fde2586717b3476b1f80
#
_entry.id   219d620f8cf1fde2586717b3476b1f80
#
_cell.length_a   1.000
_cell.length_b   1.000
_cell.length_c   1.000
_cell.angle_alpha   90.00
_cell.angle_beta   90.00
_cell.angle_gamma   90.00
#
_symmetry.space_group_name_H-M   'P 1'
#
loop_
_entity.id
_entity.type
_entity.pdbx_description
1 polymer ?
#
loop_
_entity_poly.entity_id
_entity_poly.type
_entity_poly.pdbx_seq_one_letter_code
_entity_poly.pdbx_strand_id
1 'polypeptide(L)'
;MIPRLIATDLDGTLLDDAGKYDEKRFDQQLAALWERQIRVVIATGDPLDYVQHLFAPLKQRQRLTYIVEDGALICTASGHVLQSSAIPVMLWQAAIQWIQRTPQLKNGFIIACGRQRAYTTLLATTNRFQASQQFYPSLRTIKQFNQIKTPILKLDVTWTDSHTNVAGLVQHFNDQFAGQLQATDAGMGGMNITLPQVNKATALQSLGRRWQIVPQQMAAFGNDGNDRTMLTFVGQDFAVANANPIVRRQVTWPLSRTNNQAAVLTQIATWLV
;
A
#
# COMPACT_ATOMS: atom_id res chain seq x y z
N MET A 1 25.67 2.81 6.50
CA MET A 1 25.13 3.84 7.44
C MET A 1 23.88 3.26 8.11
N ILE A 2 23.68 3.45 9.40
CA ILE A 2 22.43 3.03 10.08
C ILE A 2 21.35 4.06 9.76
N PRO A 3 20.18 3.65 9.26
CA PRO A 3 19.09 4.59 8.94
C PRO A 3 18.41 5.11 10.21
N ARG A 4 17.77 6.28 10.13
CA ARG A 4 16.90 6.83 11.19
C ARG A 4 15.43 6.50 10.97
N LEU A 5 15.07 6.06 9.76
CA LEU A 5 13.74 5.61 9.38
C LEU A 5 13.86 4.39 8.47
N ILE A 6 13.10 3.36 8.76
CA ILE A 6 12.97 2.16 7.95
C ILE A 6 11.52 2.07 7.48
N ALA A 7 11.30 2.01 6.18
CA ALA A 7 10.01 1.75 5.57
C ALA A 7 10.00 0.36 4.93
N THR A 8 8.91 -0.38 5.06
CA THR A 8 8.76 -1.67 4.37
C THR A 8 7.36 -1.78 3.79
N ASP A 9 7.30 -2.28 2.56
CA ASP A 9 6.09 -2.83 2.00
C ASP A 9 5.73 -4.15 2.71
N LEU A 10 4.52 -4.66 2.49
CA LEU A 10 3.98 -5.87 3.12
C LEU A 10 4.02 -7.07 2.20
N ASP A 11 3.11 -7.16 1.24
CA ASP A 11 2.89 -8.34 0.42
C ASP A 11 4.08 -8.64 -0.49
N GLY A 12 4.63 -9.85 -0.37
CA GLY A 12 5.83 -10.23 -1.11
C GLY A 12 7.11 -9.52 -0.67
N THR A 13 7.07 -8.72 0.42
CA THR A 13 8.21 -8.00 0.99
C THR A 13 8.47 -8.40 2.44
N LEU A 14 7.68 -7.90 3.39
CA LEU A 14 7.77 -8.29 4.81
C LEU A 14 7.05 -9.62 5.06
N LEU A 15 5.89 -9.82 4.42
CA LEU A 15 5.08 -11.01 4.53
C LEU A 15 5.59 -12.10 3.58
N ASP A 16 5.53 -13.34 4.05
CA ASP A 16 5.72 -14.53 3.21
C ASP A 16 4.50 -14.77 2.30
N ASP A 17 4.56 -15.78 1.43
CA ASP A 17 3.48 -16.11 0.49
C ASP A 17 2.21 -16.63 1.19
N ALA A 18 2.28 -16.93 2.49
CA ALA A 18 1.14 -17.27 3.33
C ALA A 18 0.56 -16.04 4.08
N GLY A 19 1.04 -14.83 3.80
CA GLY A 19 0.63 -13.60 4.47
C GLY A 19 1.09 -13.49 5.92
N LYS A 20 2.20 -14.16 6.28
CA LYS A 20 2.75 -14.22 7.63
C LYS A 20 4.15 -13.62 7.70
N TYR A 21 4.60 -13.33 8.92
CA TYR A 21 5.96 -12.90 9.21
C TYR A 21 6.40 -13.47 10.58
N ASP A 22 7.69 -13.43 10.90
CA ASP A 22 8.20 -13.82 12.22
C ASP A 22 7.87 -12.73 13.25
N GLU A 23 6.69 -12.85 13.87
CA GLU A 23 6.15 -11.88 14.84
C GLU A 23 7.10 -11.67 16.02
N LYS A 24 7.65 -12.75 16.59
CA LYS A 24 8.53 -12.68 17.74
C LYS A 24 9.80 -11.90 17.42
N ARG A 25 10.43 -12.22 16.29
CA ARG A 25 11.65 -11.55 15.84
C ARG A 25 11.38 -10.08 15.51
N PHE A 26 10.28 -9.77 14.83
CA PHE A 26 9.93 -8.40 14.49
C PHE A 26 9.62 -7.57 15.74
N ASP A 27 8.89 -8.13 16.70
CA ASP A 27 8.58 -7.45 17.97
C ASP A 27 9.86 -7.08 18.75
N GLN A 28 10.84 -8.02 18.82
CA GLN A 28 12.14 -7.78 19.43
C GLN A 28 12.95 -6.70 18.66
N GLN A 29 12.94 -6.74 17.33
CA GLN A 29 13.62 -5.75 16.51
C GLN A 29 12.98 -4.36 16.67
N LEU A 30 11.65 -4.26 16.74
CA LEU A 30 10.96 -2.99 17.01
C LEU A 30 11.38 -2.38 18.35
N ALA A 31 11.55 -3.20 19.40
CA ALA A 31 12.05 -2.73 20.68
C ALA A 31 13.47 -2.14 20.55
N ALA A 32 14.39 -2.90 19.94
CA ALA A 32 15.79 -2.49 19.78
C ALA A 32 15.96 -1.28 18.84
N LEU A 33 15.17 -1.17 17.78
CA LEU A 33 15.15 0.00 16.88
C LEU A 33 14.67 1.25 17.62
N TRP A 34 13.64 1.11 18.45
CA TRP A 34 13.13 2.23 19.24
C TRP A 34 14.16 2.81 20.22
N GLU A 35 14.91 1.94 20.90
CA GLU A 35 16.01 2.37 21.79
C GLU A 35 17.09 3.16 21.04
N ARG A 36 17.31 2.83 19.77
CA ARG A 36 18.22 3.56 18.86
C ARG A 36 17.58 4.76 18.16
N GLN A 37 16.34 5.11 18.52
CA GLN A 37 15.56 6.20 17.92
C GLN A 37 15.33 6.01 16.40
N ILE A 38 15.28 4.78 15.94
CA ILE A 38 14.98 4.44 14.56
C ILE A 38 13.47 4.20 14.43
N ARG A 39 12.83 4.94 13.54
CA ARG A 39 11.39 4.82 13.26
C ARG A 39 11.12 3.72 12.25
N VAL A 40 10.01 3.00 12.45
CA VAL A 40 9.56 1.97 11.52
C VAL A 40 8.21 2.34 10.93
N VAL A 41 8.14 2.30 9.61
CA VAL A 41 6.97 2.64 8.80
C VAL A 41 6.57 1.43 7.96
N ILE A 42 5.32 1.04 8.05
CA ILE A 42 4.71 0.09 7.12
C ILE A 42 4.09 0.90 5.99
N ALA A 43 4.44 0.60 4.74
CA ALA A 43 3.99 1.34 3.56
C ALA A 43 3.35 0.40 2.54
N THR A 44 2.03 0.32 2.52
CA THR A 44 1.27 -0.65 1.74
C THR A 44 0.11 -0.03 0.96
N GLY A 45 -0.39 -0.76 -0.04
CA GLY A 45 -1.66 -0.51 -0.69
C GLY A 45 -2.88 -0.93 0.14
N ASP A 46 -2.69 -1.73 1.18
CA ASP A 46 -3.75 -2.27 2.01
C ASP A 46 -4.47 -1.22 2.84
N PRO A 47 -5.71 -1.50 3.28
CA PRO A 47 -6.47 -0.63 4.16
C PRO A 47 -6.00 -0.70 5.61
N LEU A 48 -6.31 0.36 6.36
CA LEU A 48 -5.88 0.51 7.75
C LEU A 48 -6.32 -0.63 8.66
N ASP A 49 -7.55 -1.09 8.53
CA ASP A 49 -8.12 -2.14 9.39
C ASP A 49 -7.44 -3.50 9.17
N TYR A 50 -7.05 -3.82 7.94
CA TYR A 50 -6.23 -4.99 7.63
C TYR A 50 -4.85 -4.90 8.31
N VAL A 51 -4.15 -3.78 8.14
CA VAL A 51 -2.82 -3.57 8.72
C VAL A 51 -2.86 -3.59 10.26
N GLN A 52 -3.89 -2.97 10.86
CA GLN A 52 -4.06 -3.01 12.31
C GLN A 52 -4.33 -4.42 12.83
N HIS A 53 -5.10 -5.22 12.11
CA HIS A 53 -5.36 -6.62 12.46
C HIS A 53 -4.08 -7.46 12.37
N LEU A 54 -3.31 -7.29 11.28
CA LEU A 54 -2.06 -8.01 11.04
C LEU A 54 -1.03 -7.80 12.16
N PHE A 55 -0.90 -6.57 12.65
CA PHE A 55 0.06 -6.23 13.70
C PHE A 55 -0.52 -6.25 15.13
N ALA A 56 -1.79 -6.63 15.30
CA ALA A 56 -2.42 -6.73 16.62
C ALA A 56 -1.66 -7.61 17.62
N PRO A 57 -1.04 -8.75 17.24
CA PRO A 57 -0.29 -9.60 18.15
C PRO A 57 0.98 -8.96 18.73
N LEU A 58 1.57 -7.95 18.06
CA LEU A 58 2.83 -7.34 18.51
C LEU A 58 2.65 -6.51 19.79
N LYS A 59 3.51 -6.73 20.76
CA LYS A 59 3.59 -5.91 22.00
C LYS A 59 4.08 -4.50 21.69
N GLN A 60 4.96 -4.39 20.71
CA GLN A 60 5.61 -3.12 20.30
C GLN A 60 4.87 -2.38 19.18
N ARG A 61 3.67 -2.82 18.78
CA ARG A 61 2.92 -2.24 17.64
C ARG A 61 2.74 -0.71 17.72
N GLN A 62 2.66 -0.13 18.93
CA GLN A 62 2.52 1.32 19.09
C GLN A 62 3.73 2.14 18.57
N ARG A 63 4.84 1.49 18.28
CA ARG A 63 6.04 2.09 17.68
C ARG A 63 5.98 2.15 16.15
N LEU A 64 4.98 1.50 15.54
CA LEU A 64 4.75 1.53 14.10
C LEU A 64 3.98 2.78 13.67
N THR A 65 4.32 3.26 12.49
CA THR A 65 3.53 4.24 11.74
C THR A 65 3.10 3.58 10.43
N TYR A 66 1.88 3.83 10.01
CA TYR A 66 1.30 3.23 8.82
C TYR A 66 1.13 4.27 7.72
N ILE A 67 1.63 3.96 6.55
CA ILE A 67 1.27 4.53 5.25
C ILE A 67 0.42 3.46 4.57
N VAL A 68 -0.86 3.71 4.40
CA VAL A 68 -1.84 2.77 3.85
C VAL A 68 -2.57 3.39 2.66
N GLU A 69 -3.34 2.59 1.93
CA GLU A 69 -4.03 3.03 0.71
C GLU A 69 -3.08 3.72 -0.28
N ASP A 70 -1.89 3.09 -0.53
CA ASP A 70 -0.83 3.58 -1.41
C ASP A 70 -0.29 4.99 -1.04
N GLY A 71 -0.44 5.44 0.19
CA GLY A 71 0.00 6.76 0.65
C GLY A 71 -1.13 7.76 0.89
N ALA A 72 -2.38 7.41 0.60
CA ALA A 72 -3.52 8.29 0.80
C ALA A 72 -3.86 8.52 2.28
N LEU A 73 -3.40 7.64 3.17
CA LEU A 73 -3.59 7.77 4.60
C LEU A 73 -2.29 7.48 5.35
N ILE A 74 -1.90 8.40 6.23
CA ILE A 74 -0.81 8.22 7.18
C ILE A 74 -1.39 8.28 8.59
N CYS A 75 -1.11 7.25 9.40
CA CYS A 75 -1.62 7.18 10.76
C CYS A 75 -0.65 6.45 11.70
N THR A 76 -0.83 6.66 13.00
CA THR A 76 -0.17 5.86 14.04
C THR A 76 -0.83 4.47 14.12
N ALA A 77 -0.18 3.53 14.80
CA ALA A 77 -0.75 2.20 15.05
C ALA A 77 -2.08 2.22 15.81
N SER A 78 -2.31 3.25 16.63
CA SER A 78 -3.61 3.47 17.31
C SER A 78 -4.71 4.01 16.39
N GLY A 79 -4.39 4.31 15.12
CA GLY A 79 -5.34 4.88 14.16
C GLY A 79 -5.45 6.41 14.21
N HIS A 80 -4.62 7.11 15.01
CA HIS A 80 -4.58 8.57 14.97
C HIS A 80 -4.06 9.04 13.62
N VAL A 81 -4.86 9.81 12.90
CA VAL A 81 -4.56 10.29 11.54
C VAL A 81 -3.54 11.42 11.60
N LEU A 82 -2.42 11.23 10.90
CA LEU A 82 -1.37 12.25 10.73
C LEU A 82 -1.57 13.03 9.44
N GLN A 83 -2.04 12.37 8.38
CA GLN A 83 -2.36 12.96 7.08
C GLN A 83 -3.39 12.10 6.35
N SER A 84 -4.26 12.72 5.55
CA SER A 84 -5.23 12.02 4.71
C SER A 84 -5.48 12.81 3.43
N SER A 85 -5.43 12.14 2.29
CA SER A 85 -5.61 12.70 0.95
C SER A 85 -6.83 12.07 0.28
N ALA A 86 -8.00 12.65 0.49
CA ALA A 86 -9.24 12.14 -0.07
C ALA A 86 -9.46 12.66 -1.50
N ILE A 87 -9.98 11.79 -2.36
CA ILE A 87 -10.40 12.16 -3.72
C ILE A 87 -11.68 13.02 -3.64
N PRO A 88 -11.73 14.18 -4.29
CA PRO A 88 -12.96 14.99 -4.37
C PRO A 88 -14.15 14.17 -4.88
N VAL A 89 -15.33 14.39 -4.29
CA VAL A 89 -16.55 13.61 -4.59
C VAL A 89 -16.86 13.58 -6.08
N MET A 90 -16.79 14.71 -6.76
CA MET A 90 -17.04 14.80 -8.20
C MET A 90 -16.08 13.93 -9.02
N LEU A 91 -14.81 13.86 -8.61
CA LEU A 91 -13.77 13.11 -9.35
C LEU A 91 -13.94 11.61 -9.18
N TRP A 92 -14.11 11.10 -7.95
CA TRP A 92 -14.28 9.66 -7.79
C TRP A 92 -15.61 9.16 -8.38
N GLN A 93 -16.68 9.97 -8.37
CA GLN A 93 -17.93 9.65 -9.06
C GLN A 93 -17.75 9.61 -10.57
N ALA A 94 -17.04 10.59 -11.15
CA ALA A 94 -16.71 10.60 -12.58
C ALA A 94 -15.86 9.38 -12.97
N ALA A 95 -14.87 9.01 -12.14
CA ALA A 95 -14.07 7.81 -12.36
C ALA A 95 -14.92 6.53 -12.36
N ILE A 96 -15.83 6.37 -11.41
CA ILE A 96 -16.77 5.24 -11.35
C ILE A 96 -17.64 5.18 -12.61
N GLN A 97 -18.18 6.32 -13.06
CA GLN A 97 -18.97 6.38 -14.29
C GLN A 97 -18.15 5.99 -15.52
N TRP A 98 -16.91 6.42 -15.61
CA TRP A 98 -16.01 6.03 -16.70
C TRP A 98 -15.75 4.52 -16.68
N ILE A 99 -15.44 3.93 -15.51
CA ILE A 99 -15.22 2.50 -15.33
C ILE A 99 -16.46 1.71 -15.80
N GLN A 100 -17.66 2.11 -15.36
CA GLN A 100 -18.91 1.45 -15.68
C GLN A 100 -19.26 1.52 -17.19
N ARG A 101 -18.77 2.54 -17.91
CA ARG A 101 -18.98 2.72 -19.36
C ARG A 101 -17.89 2.09 -20.21
N THR A 102 -16.76 1.71 -19.62
CA THR A 102 -15.62 1.12 -20.33
C THR A 102 -15.92 -0.37 -20.62
N PRO A 103 -16.08 -0.78 -21.90
CA PRO A 103 -16.51 -2.14 -22.24
C PRO A 103 -15.58 -3.23 -21.68
N GLN A 104 -14.27 -2.97 -21.66
CA GLN A 104 -13.26 -3.90 -21.16
C GLN A 104 -13.38 -4.14 -19.64
N LEU A 105 -14.05 -3.24 -18.91
CA LEU A 105 -14.25 -3.31 -17.45
C LEU A 105 -15.66 -3.78 -17.07
N LYS A 106 -16.49 -4.22 -18.06
CA LYS A 106 -17.88 -4.62 -17.85
C LYS A 106 -18.05 -5.71 -16.78
N ASN A 107 -17.09 -6.63 -16.69
CA ASN A 107 -17.08 -7.71 -15.69
C ASN A 107 -16.28 -7.37 -14.44
N GLY A 108 -15.71 -6.17 -14.39
CA GLY A 108 -14.96 -5.67 -13.25
C GLY A 108 -15.88 -5.28 -12.10
N PHE A 109 -15.28 -5.13 -10.92
CA PHE A 109 -15.95 -4.58 -9.76
C PHE A 109 -15.07 -3.49 -9.13
N ILE A 110 -15.73 -2.61 -8.40
CA ILE A 110 -15.10 -1.45 -7.77
C ILE A 110 -15.21 -1.60 -6.26
N ILE A 111 -14.10 -1.35 -5.57
CA ILE A 111 -14.07 -1.14 -4.13
C ILE A 111 -13.67 0.32 -3.90
N ALA A 112 -14.57 1.10 -3.31
CA ALA A 112 -14.30 2.48 -2.93
C ALA A 112 -13.77 2.50 -1.49
N CYS A 113 -12.48 2.76 -1.34
CA CYS A 113 -11.74 2.66 -0.09
C CYS A 113 -11.83 3.98 0.68
N GLY A 114 -12.51 3.93 1.82
CA GLY A 114 -12.57 5.03 2.77
C GLY A 114 -11.59 4.83 3.94
N ARG A 115 -11.55 5.81 4.85
CA ARG A 115 -10.61 5.77 5.99
C ARG A 115 -10.83 4.60 6.95
N GLN A 116 -12.07 4.18 7.17
CA GLN A 116 -12.43 3.16 8.17
C GLN A 116 -13.11 1.94 7.56
N ARG A 117 -13.53 2.02 6.33
CA ARG A 117 -14.22 0.92 5.64
C ARG A 117 -14.23 1.12 4.14
N ALA A 118 -14.37 0.03 3.43
CA ALA A 118 -14.50 0.00 1.99
C ALA A 118 -15.96 -0.30 1.57
N TYR A 119 -16.33 0.13 0.37
CA TYR A 119 -17.67 0.02 -0.18
C TYR A 119 -17.65 -0.61 -1.56
N THR A 120 -18.59 -1.50 -1.84
CA THR A 120 -18.76 -2.12 -3.16
C THR A 120 -20.24 -2.36 -3.45
N THR A 121 -20.56 -2.52 -4.73
CA THR A 121 -21.91 -2.97 -5.14
C THR A 121 -22.02 -4.49 -5.26
N LEU A 122 -20.94 -5.23 -5.00
CA LEU A 122 -21.00 -6.69 -4.92
C LEU A 122 -21.93 -7.14 -3.81
N LEU A 123 -22.73 -8.15 -4.06
CA LEU A 123 -23.56 -8.78 -3.02
C LEU A 123 -22.66 -9.57 -2.06
N ALA A 124 -22.92 -9.48 -0.77
CA ALA A 124 -22.16 -10.17 0.27
C ALA A 124 -22.14 -11.70 0.13
N THR A 125 -23.09 -12.26 -0.61
CA THR A 125 -23.20 -13.69 -0.90
C THR A 125 -22.30 -14.17 -2.03
N THR A 126 -21.64 -13.25 -2.76
CA THR A 126 -20.80 -13.62 -3.91
C THR A 126 -19.41 -14.04 -3.47
N ASN A 127 -18.82 -15.02 -4.19
CA ASN A 127 -17.42 -15.43 -3.95
C ASN A 127 -16.43 -14.28 -4.09
N ARG A 128 -16.70 -13.32 -4.99
CA ARG A 128 -15.85 -12.13 -5.18
C ARG A 128 -15.85 -11.24 -3.93
N PHE A 129 -17.02 -11.01 -3.33
CA PHE A 129 -17.11 -10.26 -2.09
C PHE A 129 -16.34 -10.94 -0.96
N GLN A 130 -16.54 -12.26 -0.79
CA GLN A 130 -15.86 -13.04 0.26
C GLN A 130 -14.34 -13.06 0.08
N ALA A 131 -13.85 -13.22 -1.15
CA ALA A 131 -12.42 -13.11 -1.46
C ALA A 131 -11.88 -11.71 -1.16
N SER A 132 -12.62 -10.65 -1.51
CA SER A 132 -12.21 -9.28 -1.23
C SER A 132 -12.19 -8.96 0.26
N GLN A 133 -13.04 -9.60 1.09
CA GLN A 133 -13.04 -9.39 2.54
C GLN A 133 -11.74 -9.82 3.22
N GLN A 134 -10.94 -10.69 2.61
CA GLN A 134 -9.63 -11.09 3.14
C GLN A 134 -8.67 -9.89 3.19
N PHE A 135 -8.77 -8.97 2.20
CA PHE A 135 -7.96 -7.75 2.12
C PHE A 135 -8.70 -6.52 2.69
N TYR A 136 -10.03 -6.52 2.64
CA TYR A 136 -10.90 -5.43 3.10
C TYR A 136 -11.84 -5.93 4.21
N PRO A 137 -11.37 -6.14 5.45
CA PRO A 137 -12.18 -6.73 6.54
C PRO A 137 -13.48 -5.96 6.81
N SER A 138 -13.45 -4.62 6.66
CA SER A 138 -14.61 -3.74 6.84
C SER A 138 -15.38 -3.44 5.55
N LEU A 139 -15.30 -4.32 4.52
CA LEU A 139 -16.03 -4.17 3.26
C LEU A 139 -17.55 -4.20 3.49
N ARG A 140 -18.25 -3.27 2.83
CA ARG A 140 -19.72 -3.13 2.91
C ARG A 140 -20.35 -3.14 1.52
N THR A 141 -21.41 -3.94 1.38
CA THR A 141 -22.30 -3.86 0.22
C THR A 141 -23.17 -2.61 0.30
N ILE A 142 -23.25 -1.88 -0.80
CA ILE A 142 -24.16 -0.74 -1.00
C ILE A 142 -24.95 -0.92 -2.29
N LYS A 143 -26.12 -0.30 -2.40
CA LYS A 143 -26.89 -0.37 -3.65
C LYS A 143 -26.28 0.49 -4.76
N GLN A 144 -25.79 1.67 -4.41
CA GLN A 144 -25.19 2.65 -5.33
C GLN A 144 -24.10 3.45 -4.64
N PHE A 145 -23.05 3.81 -5.35
CA PHE A 145 -21.92 4.56 -4.80
C PHE A 145 -22.27 5.97 -4.30
N ASN A 146 -23.34 6.60 -4.83
CA ASN A 146 -23.81 7.90 -4.35
C ASN A 146 -24.34 7.89 -2.89
N GLN A 147 -24.52 6.71 -2.30
CA GLN A 147 -24.86 6.54 -0.88
C GLN A 147 -23.66 6.77 0.04
N ILE A 148 -22.43 6.79 -0.48
CA ILE A 148 -21.24 7.01 0.32
C ILE A 148 -21.19 8.47 0.77
N LYS A 149 -21.09 8.68 2.09
CA LYS A 149 -21.00 10.00 2.73
C LYS A 149 -19.63 10.26 3.37
N THR A 150 -18.76 9.25 3.39
CA THR A 150 -17.41 9.35 3.94
C THR A 150 -16.39 9.69 2.84
N PRO A 151 -15.28 10.35 3.18
CA PRO A 151 -14.22 10.60 2.21
C PRO A 151 -13.67 9.29 1.64
N ILE A 152 -13.50 9.24 0.31
CA ILE A 152 -12.87 8.14 -0.42
C ILE A 152 -11.41 8.51 -0.70
N LEU A 153 -10.52 7.58 -0.41
CA LEU A 153 -9.07 7.73 -0.51
C LEU A 153 -8.51 7.11 -1.79
N LYS A 154 -9.09 5.96 -2.17
CA LYS A 154 -8.67 5.16 -3.32
C LYS A 154 -9.88 4.46 -3.93
N LEU A 155 -9.85 4.20 -5.23
CA LEU A 155 -10.70 3.22 -5.87
C LEU A 155 -9.81 2.05 -6.29
N ASP A 156 -10.17 0.84 -5.84
CA ASP A 156 -9.61 -0.40 -6.33
C ASP A 156 -10.58 -0.96 -7.37
N VAL A 157 -10.07 -1.24 -8.56
CA VAL A 157 -10.83 -1.77 -9.69
C VAL A 157 -10.22 -3.08 -10.11
N THR A 158 -10.94 -4.17 -9.90
CA THR A 158 -10.47 -5.51 -10.23
C THR A 158 -11.37 -6.17 -11.26
N TRP A 159 -10.77 -6.88 -12.19
CA TRP A 159 -11.47 -7.73 -13.17
C TRP A 159 -10.78 -9.09 -13.27
N THR A 160 -11.53 -10.10 -13.74
CA THR A 160 -11.07 -11.50 -13.74
C THR A 160 -10.66 -11.99 -15.12
N ASP A 161 -10.64 -11.12 -16.12
CA ASP A 161 -10.26 -11.51 -17.47
C ASP A 161 -8.73 -11.42 -17.64
N SER A 162 -8.08 -12.58 -17.76
CA SER A 162 -6.64 -12.70 -17.97
C SER A 162 -6.14 -12.12 -19.32
N HIS A 163 -7.04 -11.83 -20.24
CA HIS A 163 -6.72 -11.23 -21.54
C HIS A 163 -6.80 -9.71 -21.55
N THR A 164 -7.22 -9.09 -20.45
CA THR A 164 -7.34 -7.64 -20.38
C THR A 164 -5.96 -6.98 -20.34
N ASN A 165 -5.75 -6.04 -21.26
CA ASN A 165 -4.54 -5.21 -21.26
C ASN A 165 -4.62 -4.15 -20.16
N VAL A 166 -4.14 -4.49 -18.95
CA VAL A 166 -4.12 -3.59 -17.78
C VAL A 166 -3.37 -2.31 -18.09
N ALA A 167 -2.18 -2.41 -18.67
CA ALA A 167 -1.34 -1.25 -18.98
C ALA A 167 -2.05 -0.27 -19.94
N GLY A 168 -2.74 -0.79 -20.95
CA GLY A 168 -3.52 0.03 -21.89
C GLY A 168 -4.71 0.72 -21.23
N LEU A 169 -5.40 0.04 -20.29
CA LEU A 169 -6.49 0.64 -19.52
C LEU A 169 -6.02 1.70 -18.55
N VAL A 170 -4.92 1.46 -17.85
CA VAL A 170 -4.26 2.43 -16.97
C VAL A 170 -3.88 3.68 -17.76
N GLN A 171 -3.25 3.51 -18.94
CA GLN A 171 -2.89 4.65 -19.80
C GLN A 171 -4.13 5.41 -20.25
N HIS A 172 -5.16 4.73 -20.75
CA HIS A 172 -6.40 5.37 -21.20
C HIS A 172 -7.10 6.14 -20.07
N PHE A 173 -7.15 5.56 -18.85
CA PHE A 173 -7.67 6.28 -17.69
C PHE A 173 -6.85 7.54 -17.38
N ASN A 174 -5.54 7.41 -17.37
CA ASN A 174 -4.62 8.52 -17.06
C ASN A 174 -4.71 9.64 -18.09
N ASP A 175 -4.91 9.33 -19.36
CA ASP A 175 -5.14 10.32 -20.42
C ASP A 175 -6.48 11.06 -20.22
N GLN A 176 -7.53 10.32 -19.84
CA GLN A 176 -8.87 10.86 -19.61
C GLN A 176 -8.94 11.78 -18.38
N PHE A 177 -8.22 11.42 -17.31
CA PHE A 177 -8.23 12.16 -16.04
C PHE A 177 -6.93 12.92 -15.77
N ALA A 178 -6.20 13.30 -16.82
CA ALA A 178 -4.88 13.89 -16.72
C ALA A 178 -4.78 15.01 -15.68
N GLY A 179 -3.84 14.85 -14.73
CA GLY A 179 -3.58 15.81 -13.65
C GLY A 179 -4.64 15.84 -12.53
N GLN A 180 -5.75 15.11 -12.66
CA GLN A 180 -6.82 15.08 -11.66
C GLN A 180 -6.81 13.78 -10.84
N LEU A 181 -6.66 12.64 -11.52
CA LEU A 181 -6.55 11.31 -10.92
C LEU A 181 -5.40 10.55 -11.60
N GLN A 182 -4.88 9.56 -10.88
CA GLN A 182 -3.82 8.68 -11.35
C GLN A 182 -4.23 7.23 -11.12
N ALA A 183 -4.29 6.46 -12.20
CA ALA A 183 -4.38 5.01 -12.12
C ALA A 183 -2.97 4.40 -12.12
N THR A 184 -2.80 3.32 -11.36
CA THR A 184 -1.61 2.48 -11.35
C THR A 184 -2.03 1.01 -11.43
N ASP A 185 -1.19 0.17 -12.04
CA ASP A 185 -1.39 -1.28 -12.01
C ASP A 185 -1.33 -1.79 -10.57
N ALA A 186 -2.36 -2.48 -10.13
CA ALA A 186 -2.46 -3.06 -8.79
C ALA A 186 -1.95 -4.51 -8.74
N GLY A 187 -1.49 -5.05 -9.87
CA GLY A 187 -1.24 -6.47 -10.01
C GLY A 187 -2.54 -7.30 -10.12
N MET A 188 -2.41 -8.58 -10.32
CA MET A 188 -3.52 -9.56 -10.35
C MET A 188 -4.76 -9.16 -11.17
N GLY A 189 -4.57 -8.37 -12.24
CA GLY A 189 -5.66 -7.92 -13.12
C GLY A 189 -6.49 -6.79 -12.53
N GLY A 190 -5.89 -5.88 -11.80
CA GLY A 190 -6.53 -4.72 -11.20
C GLY A 190 -5.79 -3.40 -11.43
N MET A 191 -6.44 -2.29 -11.13
CA MET A 191 -5.82 -0.96 -11.04
C MET A 191 -6.29 -0.21 -9.81
N ASN A 192 -5.38 0.51 -9.18
CA ASN A 192 -5.67 1.46 -8.11
C ASN A 192 -5.76 2.88 -8.67
N ILE A 193 -6.77 3.64 -8.24
CA ILE A 193 -6.97 5.03 -8.63
C ILE A 193 -6.88 5.91 -7.40
N THR A 194 -5.97 6.89 -7.43
CA THR A 194 -5.72 7.85 -6.36
C THR A 194 -5.59 9.26 -6.91
N LEU A 195 -5.33 10.25 -6.05
CA LEU A 195 -4.84 11.56 -6.52
C LEU A 195 -3.42 11.43 -7.09
N PRO A 196 -3.03 12.22 -8.10
CA PRO A 196 -1.74 12.06 -8.80
C PRO A 196 -0.52 12.16 -7.89
N GLN A 197 -0.60 12.98 -6.83
CA GLN A 197 0.50 13.18 -5.87
C GLN A 197 0.51 12.14 -4.73
N VAL A 198 -0.45 11.20 -4.71
CA VAL A 198 -0.55 10.18 -3.67
C VAL A 198 0.26 8.96 -4.08
N ASN A 199 1.32 8.67 -3.33
CA ASN A 199 2.13 7.46 -3.43
C ASN A 199 2.96 7.27 -2.15
N LYS A 200 3.60 6.11 -2.01
CA LYS A 200 4.41 5.77 -0.83
C LYS A 200 5.57 6.76 -0.60
N ALA A 201 6.17 7.31 -1.66
CA ALA A 201 7.27 8.28 -1.55
C ALA A 201 6.82 9.63 -0.97
N THR A 202 5.72 10.20 -1.49
CA THR A 202 5.21 11.48 -1.00
C THR A 202 4.72 11.38 0.44
N ALA A 203 4.18 10.23 0.83
CA ALA A 203 3.84 9.94 2.22
C ALA A 203 5.09 9.86 3.12
N LEU A 204 6.15 9.18 2.69
CA LEU A 204 7.44 9.15 3.39
C LEU A 204 8.07 10.54 3.47
N GLN A 205 8.00 11.34 2.41
CA GLN A 205 8.48 12.72 2.42
C GLN A 205 7.76 13.56 3.49
N SER A 206 6.45 13.39 3.61
CA SER A 206 5.66 14.06 4.65
C SER A 206 6.11 13.66 6.06
N LEU A 207 6.31 12.36 6.31
CA LEU A 207 6.85 11.87 7.58
C LEU A 207 8.28 12.35 7.84
N GLY A 208 9.13 12.36 6.81
CA GLY A 208 10.50 12.87 6.89
C GLY A 208 10.55 14.33 7.34
N ARG A 209 9.71 15.20 6.74
CA ARG A 209 9.56 16.59 7.15
C ARG A 209 9.10 16.71 8.60
N ARG A 210 8.09 15.93 8.99
CA ARG A 210 7.53 15.93 10.35
C ARG A 210 8.56 15.51 11.41
N TRP A 211 9.45 14.58 11.09
CA TRP A 211 10.43 14.03 12.03
C TRP A 211 11.84 14.56 11.81
N GLN A 212 12.03 15.49 10.88
CA GLN A 212 13.33 16.05 10.53
C GLN A 212 14.35 14.95 10.15
N ILE A 213 13.90 14.01 9.31
CA ILE A 213 14.68 12.92 8.74
C ILE A 213 14.77 13.13 7.24
N VAL A 214 15.98 13.33 6.74
CA VAL A 214 16.21 13.51 5.29
C VAL A 214 16.23 12.15 4.55
N PRO A 215 15.96 12.11 3.24
CA PRO A 215 15.92 10.85 2.48
C PRO A 215 17.18 9.99 2.62
N GLN A 216 18.36 10.61 2.72
CA GLN A 216 19.64 9.91 2.89
C GLN A 216 19.75 9.14 4.22
N GLN A 217 18.90 9.45 5.19
CA GLN A 217 18.79 8.77 6.48
C GLN A 217 17.65 7.74 6.52
N MET A 218 17.02 7.47 5.38
CA MET A 218 15.92 6.52 5.26
C MET A 218 16.37 5.26 4.53
N ALA A 219 15.84 4.12 4.95
CA ALA A 219 15.91 2.85 4.24
C ALA A 219 14.49 2.41 3.85
N ALA A 220 14.35 1.78 2.68
CA ALA A 220 13.07 1.22 2.27
C ALA A 220 13.24 -0.17 1.64
N PHE A 221 12.24 -1.03 1.86
CA PHE A 221 12.13 -2.37 1.29
C PHE A 221 10.88 -2.48 0.44
N GLY A 222 11.00 -3.10 -0.72
CA GLY A 222 9.88 -3.31 -1.63
C GLY A 222 10.14 -4.43 -2.65
N ASN A 223 9.11 -4.76 -3.42
CA ASN A 223 9.16 -5.84 -4.40
C ASN A 223 8.50 -5.50 -5.74
N ASP A 224 7.55 -4.56 -5.82
CA ASP A 224 6.75 -4.36 -7.02
C ASP A 224 6.65 -2.89 -7.48
N GLY A 225 5.88 -2.68 -8.53
CA GLY A 225 5.79 -1.41 -9.26
C GLY A 225 5.39 -0.21 -8.40
N ASN A 226 4.47 -0.38 -7.43
CA ASN A 226 4.02 0.66 -6.51
C ASN A 226 5.09 1.07 -5.47
N ASP A 227 6.17 0.26 -5.30
CA ASP A 227 7.30 0.59 -4.41
C ASP A 227 8.36 1.45 -5.09
N ARG A 228 8.38 1.50 -6.42
CA ARG A 228 9.45 2.16 -7.18
C ARG A 228 9.71 3.60 -6.74
N THR A 229 8.64 4.36 -6.54
CA THR A 229 8.76 5.75 -6.10
C THR A 229 9.37 5.85 -4.70
N MET A 230 8.96 4.97 -3.78
CA MET A 230 9.49 4.89 -2.43
C MET A 230 10.98 4.51 -2.44
N LEU A 231 11.34 3.48 -3.19
CA LEU A 231 12.73 3.00 -3.31
C LEU A 231 13.63 4.08 -3.93
N THR A 232 13.20 4.77 -4.98
CA THR A 232 13.96 5.87 -5.57
C THR A 232 14.11 7.08 -4.64
N PHE A 233 13.19 7.28 -3.70
CA PHE A 233 13.18 8.43 -2.81
C PHE A 233 14.17 8.33 -1.66
N VAL A 234 14.46 7.13 -1.15
CA VAL A 234 15.27 6.91 0.05
C VAL A 234 16.77 6.80 -0.26
N GLY A 235 17.62 6.97 0.75
CA GLY A 235 19.07 6.82 0.61
C GLY A 235 19.55 5.36 0.61
N GLN A 236 18.75 4.41 1.12
CA GLN A 236 19.07 2.98 1.11
C GLN A 236 17.85 2.21 0.61
N ASP A 237 17.89 1.76 -0.63
CA ASP A 237 16.82 1.12 -1.37
C ASP A 237 17.06 -0.38 -1.51
N PHE A 238 16.21 -1.20 -0.93
CA PHE A 238 16.36 -2.65 -0.91
C PHE A 238 15.20 -3.33 -1.66
N ALA A 239 15.53 -4.17 -2.64
CA ALA A 239 14.57 -5.08 -3.26
C ALA A 239 14.83 -6.51 -2.79
N VAL A 240 13.77 -7.21 -2.35
CA VAL A 240 13.85 -8.63 -1.99
C VAL A 240 14.16 -9.50 -3.21
N ALA A 241 14.65 -10.73 -3.00
CA ALA A 241 15.09 -11.58 -4.12
C ALA A 241 13.95 -11.99 -5.07
N ASN A 242 12.73 -12.07 -4.57
CA ASN A 242 11.49 -12.33 -5.35
C ASN A 242 10.89 -11.07 -5.98
N ALA A 243 11.51 -9.91 -5.84
CA ALA A 243 10.98 -8.68 -6.42
C ALA A 243 10.91 -8.73 -7.95
N ASN A 244 9.97 -7.98 -8.50
CA ASN A 244 9.85 -7.76 -9.94
C ASN A 244 11.22 -7.42 -10.55
N PRO A 245 11.62 -8.06 -11.66
CA PRO A 245 12.94 -7.84 -12.28
C PRO A 245 13.23 -6.38 -12.62
N ILE A 246 12.19 -5.57 -12.93
CA ILE A 246 12.36 -4.13 -13.21
C ILE A 246 12.75 -3.40 -11.92
N VAL A 247 12.05 -3.67 -10.82
CA VAL A 247 12.34 -3.09 -9.50
C VAL A 247 13.73 -3.50 -9.03
N ARG A 248 14.03 -4.80 -9.14
CA ARG A 248 15.32 -5.35 -8.70
C ARG A 248 16.53 -4.74 -9.43
N ARG A 249 16.37 -4.38 -10.71
CA ARG A 249 17.45 -3.73 -11.49
C ARG A 249 17.63 -2.24 -11.18
N GLN A 250 16.65 -1.61 -10.54
CA GLN A 250 16.67 -0.17 -10.22
C GLN A 250 17.30 0.14 -8.87
N VAL A 251 17.28 -0.81 -7.93
CA VAL A 251 17.78 -0.59 -6.57
C VAL A 251 19.30 -0.75 -6.50
N THR A 252 19.89 -0.04 -5.56
CA THR A 252 21.33 -0.11 -5.27
C THR A 252 21.70 -1.38 -4.50
N TRP A 253 20.78 -1.85 -3.62
CA TRP A 253 21.04 -3.00 -2.75
C TRP A 253 19.99 -4.12 -2.94
N PRO A 254 20.08 -4.91 -4.04
CA PRO A 254 19.22 -6.08 -4.19
C PRO A 254 19.61 -7.16 -3.16
N LEU A 255 18.64 -7.61 -2.38
CA LEU A 255 18.84 -8.64 -1.37
C LEU A 255 18.95 -10.03 -2.03
N SER A 256 19.70 -10.93 -1.39
CA SER A 256 19.84 -12.33 -1.82
C SER A 256 18.73 -13.24 -1.28
N ARG A 257 17.97 -12.78 -0.27
CA ARG A 257 16.88 -13.52 0.36
C ARG A 257 15.53 -13.07 -0.18
N THR A 258 14.61 -14.03 -0.28
CA THR A 258 13.19 -13.76 -0.61
C THR A 258 12.40 -13.32 0.63
N ASN A 259 11.17 -12.87 0.43
CA ASN A 259 10.18 -12.66 1.50
C ASN A 259 10.02 -13.92 2.37
N ASN A 260 9.90 -15.11 1.76
CA ASN A 260 9.81 -16.39 2.46
C ASN A 260 11.05 -16.74 3.32
N GLN A 261 12.15 -16.03 3.12
CA GLN A 261 13.39 -16.18 3.90
C GLN A 261 13.62 -15.01 4.87
N ALA A 262 12.56 -14.27 5.19
CA ALA A 262 12.57 -13.13 6.08
C ALA A 262 13.67 -12.10 5.72
N ALA A 263 13.77 -11.73 4.44
CA ALA A 263 14.79 -10.84 3.91
C ALA A 263 14.86 -9.51 4.67
N VAL A 264 13.70 -8.85 4.89
CA VAL A 264 13.59 -7.58 5.61
C VAL A 264 14.13 -7.68 7.02
N LEU A 265 13.65 -8.67 7.80
CA LEU A 265 14.08 -8.85 9.19
C LEU A 265 15.55 -9.23 9.30
N THR A 266 16.09 -9.90 8.28
CA THR A 266 17.51 -10.24 8.21
C THR A 266 18.37 -9.01 7.95
N GLN A 267 17.94 -8.12 7.05
CA GLN A 267 18.63 -6.86 6.81
C GLN A 267 18.54 -5.93 8.03
N ILE A 268 17.38 -5.82 8.69
CA ILE A 268 17.22 -5.02 9.91
C ILE A 268 18.21 -5.49 11.00
N ALA A 269 18.40 -6.81 11.15
CA ALA A 269 19.33 -7.34 12.15
C ALA A 269 20.77 -6.81 11.97
N THR A 270 21.21 -6.51 10.74
CA THR A 270 22.56 -5.96 10.48
C THR A 270 22.76 -4.55 11.05
N TRP A 271 21.70 -3.82 11.29
CA TRP A 271 21.75 -2.47 11.90
C TRP A 271 21.64 -2.50 13.45
N LEU A 272 21.36 -3.67 14.00
CA LEU A 272 21.18 -3.87 15.44
C LEU A 272 22.39 -4.50 16.14
N VAL A 273 23.39 -4.86 15.38
CA VAL A 273 24.69 -5.38 15.86
C VAL A 273 25.57 -4.24 16.34
#